data_dad744d59ea52bd4baf723278a99e818
#
_entry.id   dad744d59ea52bd4baf723278a99e818
#
_cell.length_a   1.000
_cell.length_b   1.000
_cell.length_c   1.000
_cell.angle_alpha   90.00
_cell.angle_beta   90.00
_cell.angle_gamma   90.00
#
_symmetry.space_group_name_H-M   'P 1'
#
loop_
_entity.id
_entity.type
_entity.pdbx_description
1 polymer ?
#
loop_
_entity_poly.entity_id
_entity_poly.type
_entity_poly.pdbx_seq_one_letter_code
_entity_poly.pdbx_strand_id
1 'polypeptide(L)'
;MAPATIVIDASAVIAVVTNEAHRPALIRLTEGAELISPFSLPVEVGNAFSAMFKRKRISLEKAKAAVAAYQQIAIRLTEIDLGQALDLSHRLDIYAYDAYLIACSLQFRAPLLTVDGPLRDAARRVEVKVLEVV
;
A
#
# COMPACT_ATOMS: atom_id res chain seq x y z
N MET A 1 -24.12 6.40 7.05
CA MET A 1 -22.77 6.89 7.30
C MET A 1 -21.85 6.57 6.12
N ALA A 2 -20.94 7.48 5.83
CA ALA A 2 -19.94 7.21 4.81
C ALA A 2 -19.00 6.08 5.26
N PRO A 3 -18.50 5.23 4.36
CA PRO A 3 -17.52 4.21 4.72
C PRO A 3 -16.22 4.85 5.22
N ALA A 4 -15.50 4.13 6.08
CA ALA A 4 -14.17 4.55 6.50
C ALA A 4 -13.22 4.52 5.30
N THR A 5 -12.31 5.48 5.24
CA THR A 5 -11.28 5.55 4.21
C THR A 5 -9.99 4.97 4.76
N ILE A 6 -9.35 4.10 3.98
CA ILE A 6 -8.08 3.45 4.34
C ILE A 6 -7.10 3.63 3.20
N VAL A 7 -5.87 4.07 3.52
CA VAL A 7 -4.77 4.10 2.55
C VAL A 7 -4.10 2.74 2.53
N ILE A 8 -4.04 2.11 1.36
CA ILE A 8 -3.44 0.79 1.20
C ILE A 8 -2.19 0.88 0.32
N ASP A 9 -1.13 0.17 0.69
CA ASP A 9 0.11 0.13 -0.08
C ASP A 9 0.22 -1.14 -0.93
N ALA A 10 1.26 -1.19 -1.76
CA ALA A 10 1.50 -2.35 -2.63
C ALA A 10 1.75 -3.63 -1.85
N SER A 11 2.41 -3.56 -0.69
CA SER A 11 2.71 -4.76 0.10
C SER A 11 1.43 -5.46 0.57
N ALA A 12 0.44 -4.68 1.01
CA ALA A 12 -0.84 -5.23 1.44
C ALA A 12 -1.64 -5.80 0.26
N VAL A 13 -1.63 -5.12 -0.89
CA VAL A 13 -2.28 -5.62 -2.11
C VAL A 13 -1.65 -6.95 -2.52
N ILE A 14 -0.33 -7.02 -2.59
CA ILE A 14 0.40 -8.24 -2.98
C ILE A 14 0.06 -9.39 -2.03
N ALA A 15 0.03 -9.12 -0.72
CA ALA A 15 -0.29 -10.14 0.29
C ALA A 15 -1.67 -10.76 0.07
N VAL A 16 -2.64 -9.95 -0.35
CA VAL A 16 -3.99 -10.45 -0.64
C VAL A 16 -4.03 -11.25 -1.94
N VAL A 17 -3.47 -10.71 -3.02
CA VAL A 17 -3.62 -11.34 -4.35
C VAL A 17 -2.68 -12.53 -4.56
N THR A 18 -1.66 -12.69 -3.73
CA THR A 18 -0.79 -13.88 -3.74
C THR A 18 -1.08 -14.83 -2.58
N ASN A 19 -2.15 -14.58 -1.84
CA ASN A 19 -2.63 -15.45 -0.75
C ASN A 19 -1.57 -15.69 0.34
N GLU A 20 -0.92 -14.60 0.77
CA GLU A 20 0.02 -14.66 1.89
C GLU A 20 -0.70 -14.81 3.24
N ALA A 21 0.06 -15.10 4.30
CA ALA A 21 -0.47 -15.37 5.64
C ALA A 21 -1.36 -14.23 6.18
N HIS A 22 -1.07 -13.00 5.82
CA HIS A 22 -1.83 -11.83 6.28
C HIS A 22 -3.17 -11.64 5.58
N ARG A 23 -3.45 -12.38 4.51
CA ARG A 23 -4.65 -12.17 3.69
C ARG A 23 -5.96 -12.13 4.50
N PRO A 24 -6.23 -13.09 5.41
CA PRO A 24 -7.49 -13.04 6.16
C PRO A 24 -7.66 -11.77 7.00
N ALA A 25 -6.58 -11.34 7.67
CA ALA A 25 -6.61 -10.12 8.48
C ALA A 25 -6.84 -8.88 7.60
N LEU A 26 -6.17 -8.80 6.44
CA LEU A 26 -6.32 -7.69 5.52
C LEU A 26 -7.74 -7.59 4.97
N ILE A 27 -8.34 -8.71 4.64
CA ILE A 27 -9.73 -8.75 4.18
C ILE A 27 -10.67 -8.24 5.27
N ARG A 28 -10.50 -8.71 6.52
CA ARG A 28 -11.33 -8.24 7.63
C ARG A 28 -11.21 -6.74 7.87
N LEU A 29 -9.97 -6.22 7.84
CA LEU A 29 -9.71 -4.81 8.10
C LEU A 29 -10.30 -3.88 7.03
N THR A 30 -10.47 -4.38 5.80
CA THR A 30 -10.93 -3.56 4.68
C THR A 30 -12.41 -3.73 4.36
N GLU A 31 -13.12 -4.62 5.07
CA GLU A 31 -14.55 -4.83 4.81
C GLU A 31 -15.33 -3.51 4.96
N GLY A 32 -16.08 -3.16 3.91
CA GLY A 32 -16.90 -1.96 3.90
C GLY A 32 -16.13 -0.65 3.81
N ALA A 33 -14.81 -0.68 3.71
CA ALA A 33 -14.00 0.53 3.64
C ALA A 33 -13.85 1.03 2.20
N GLU A 34 -13.65 2.36 2.06
CA GLU A 34 -13.17 2.94 0.82
C GLU A 34 -11.65 2.86 0.81
N LEU A 35 -11.09 2.20 -0.19
CA LEU A 35 -9.64 2.05 -0.32
C LEU A 35 -9.09 3.13 -1.25
N ILE A 36 -8.05 3.81 -0.79
CA ILE A 36 -7.32 4.78 -1.60
C ILE A 36 -5.83 4.46 -1.57
N SER A 37 -5.11 4.95 -2.56
CA SER A 37 -3.66 4.79 -2.63
C SER A 37 -3.09 5.91 -3.50
N PRO A 38 -1.80 6.25 -3.33
CA PRO A 38 -1.16 7.17 -4.26
C PRO A 38 -1.17 6.65 -5.69
N PHE A 39 -1.07 7.59 -6.63
CA PHE A 39 -1.01 7.32 -8.06
C PHE A 39 0.04 6.27 -8.45
N SER A 40 1.08 6.10 -7.65
CA SER A 40 2.19 5.20 -7.89
C SER A 40 1.87 3.72 -7.65
N LEU A 41 0.71 3.40 -7.09
CA LEU A 41 0.38 2.01 -6.72
C LEU A 41 0.56 1.01 -7.87
N PRO A 42 0.03 1.23 -9.09
CA PRO A 42 0.21 0.26 -10.17
C PRO A 42 1.68 0.06 -10.54
N VAL A 43 2.48 1.12 -10.47
CA VAL A 43 3.91 1.07 -10.75
C VAL A 43 4.62 0.21 -9.70
N GLU A 44 4.26 0.39 -8.43
CA GLU A 44 4.85 -0.39 -7.33
C GLU A 44 4.44 -1.85 -7.38
N VAL A 45 3.18 -2.13 -7.74
CA VAL A 45 2.71 -3.51 -7.91
C VAL A 45 3.51 -4.21 -9.01
N GLY A 46 3.67 -3.59 -10.17
CA GLY A 46 4.47 -4.15 -11.27
C GLY A 46 5.92 -4.37 -10.87
N ASN A 47 6.51 -3.41 -10.18
CA ASN A 47 7.88 -3.51 -9.71
C ASN A 47 8.06 -4.66 -8.71
N ALA A 48 7.09 -4.87 -7.83
CA ALA A 48 7.12 -5.97 -6.86
C ALA A 48 7.13 -7.33 -7.57
N PHE A 49 6.27 -7.51 -8.57
CA PHE A 49 6.24 -8.77 -9.33
C PHE A 49 7.52 -8.99 -10.12
N SER A 50 8.09 -7.94 -10.72
CA SER A 50 9.36 -8.09 -11.44
C SER A 50 10.49 -8.51 -10.50
N ALA A 51 10.50 -8.00 -9.27
CA ALA A 51 11.47 -8.42 -8.25
C ALA A 51 11.28 -9.90 -7.87
N MET A 52 10.03 -10.38 -7.79
CA MET A 52 9.75 -11.79 -7.54
C MET A 52 10.24 -12.69 -8.68
N PHE A 53 10.13 -12.25 -9.94
CA PHE A 53 10.66 -12.99 -11.07
C PHE A 53 12.18 -13.16 -10.96
N LYS A 54 12.88 -12.09 -10.61
CA LYS A 54 14.33 -12.12 -10.45
C LYS A 54 14.77 -13.08 -9.34
N ARG A 55 13.94 -13.25 -8.33
CA ARG A 55 14.17 -14.18 -7.22
C ARG A 55 13.58 -15.56 -7.46
N LYS A 56 12.99 -15.80 -8.63
CA LYS A 56 12.35 -17.06 -9.01
C LYS A 56 11.28 -17.53 -8.02
N ARG A 57 10.52 -16.56 -7.46
CA ARG A 57 9.49 -16.85 -6.46
C ARG A 57 8.10 -17.04 -7.05
N ILE A 58 7.89 -16.61 -8.29
CA ILE A 58 6.58 -16.68 -8.92
C ILE A 58 6.75 -16.88 -10.42
N SER A 59 5.83 -17.65 -11.02
CA SER A 59 5.78 -17.79 -12.47
C SER A 59 5.07 -16.60 -13.11
N LEU A 60 5.30 -16.38 -14.39
CA LEU A 60 4.61 -15.33 -15.14
C LEU A 60 3.10 -15.53 -15.11
N GLU A 61 2.61 -16.76 -15.27
CA GLU A 61 1.18 -17.06 -15.24
C GLU A 61 0.54 -16.69 -13.91
N LYS A 62 1.19 -17.03 -12.80
CA LYS A 62 0.67 -16.70 -11.47
C LYS A 62 0.70 -15.19 -11.22
N ALA A 63 1.75 -14.51 -11.69
CA ALA A 63 1.83 -13.07 -11.57
C ALA A 63 0.72 -12.37 -12.35
N LYS A 64 0.45 -12.82 -13.58
CA LYS A 64 -0.63 -12.25 -14.39
C LYS A 64 -2.00 -12.50 -13.74
N ALA A 65 -2.21 -13.68 -13.17
CA ALA A 65 -3.45 -13.98 -12.45
C ALA A 65 -3.61 -13.08 -11.22
N ALA A 66 -2.53 -12.85 -10.48
CA ALA A 66 -2.54 -11.97 -9.32
C ALA A 66 -2.81 -10.51 -9.72
N VAL A 67 -2.22 -10.04 -10.81
CA VAL A 67 -2.50 -8.70 -11.34
C VAL A 67 -3.96 -8.57 -11.77
N ALA A 68 -4.53 -9.59 -12.42
CA ALA A 68 -5.94 -9.58 -12.79
C ALA A 68 -6.83 -9.47 -11.54
N ALA A 69 -6.49 -10.19 -10.47
CA ALA A 69 -7.21 -10.10 -9.19
C ALA A 69 -7.08 -8.69 -8.59
N TYR A 70 -5.87 -8.11 -8.60
CA TYR A 70 -5.64 -6.75 -8.15
C TYR A 70 -6.52 -5.75 -8.91
N GLN A 71 -6.62 -5.89 -10.22
CA GLN A 71 -7.43 -5.00 -11.06
C GLN A 71 -8.93 -5.05 -10.76
N GLN A 72 -9.39 -6.09 -10.08
CA GLN A 72 -10.78 -6.20 -9.64
C GLN A 72 -11.04 -5.54 -8.28
N ILE A 73 -10.00 -5.17 -7.55
CA ILE A 73 -10.15 -4.47 -6.28
C ILE A 73 -10.43 -3.00 -6.54
N ALA A 74 -11.48 -2.48 -5.94
CA ALA A 74 -11.83 -1.07 -6.09
C ALA A 74 -10.91 -0.21 -5.21
N ILE A 75 -9.86 0.34 -5.80
CA ILE A 75 -8.92 1.24 -5.13
C ILE A 75 -8.87 2.55 -5.91
N ARG A 76 -9.20 3.65 -5.24
CA ARG A 76 -9.13 4.98 -5.87
C ARG A 76 -7.70 5.50 -5.76
N LEU A 77 -7.11 5.83 -6.90
CA LEU A 77 -5.77 6.42 -6.95
C LEU A 77 -5.88 7.93 -6.75
N THR A 78 -4.97 8.49 -5.98
CA THR A 78 -4.99 9.91 -5.62
C THR A 78 -3.73 10.61 -6.06
N GLU A 79 -3.85 11.91 -6.33
CA GLU A 79 -2.70 12.77 -6.54
C GLU A 79 -2.07 13.10 -5.19
N ILE A 80 -0.76 13.26 -5.17
CA ILE A 80 0.02 13.56 -3.98
C ILE A 80 0.79 14.85 -4.20
N ASP A 81 0.81 15.70 -3.17
CA ASP A 81 1.65 16.89 -3.17
C ASP A 81 3.13 16.45 -3.11
N LEU A 82 3.83 16.62 -4.23
CA LEU A 82 5.22 16.20 -4.34
C LEU A 82 6.13 16.96 -3.37
N GLY A 83 5.87 18.23 -3.15
CA GLY A 83 6.65 19.03 -2.20
C GLY A 83 6.57 18.47 -0.79
N GLN A 84 5.35 18.15 -0.33
CA GLN A 84 5.16 17.52 0.97
C GLN A 84 5.83 16.15 1.04
N ALA A 85 5.73 15.36 -0.01
CA ALA A 85 6.36 14.05 -0.05
C ALA A 85 7.89 14.16 0.02
N LEU A 86 8.48 15.14 -0.66
CA LEU A 86 9.93 15.37 -0.58
C LEU A 86 10.37 15.83 0.82
N ASP A 87 9.57 16.68 1.47
CA ASP A 87 9.84 17.07 2.87
C ASP A 87 9.86 15.84 3.78
N LEU A 88 8.89 14.95 3.64
CA LEU A 88 8.82 13.71 4.41
C LEU A 88 9.99 12.78 4.10
N SER A 89 10.31 12.61 2.81
CA SER A 89 11.43 11.79 2.38
C SER A 89 12.74 12.25 3.01
N HIS A 90 13.00 13.56 2.99
CA HIS A 90 14.20 14.14 3.58
C HIS A 90 14.20 14.00 5.10
N ARG A 91 13.10 14.37 5.75
CA ARG A 91 13.01 14.37 7.21
C ARG A 91 13.08 12.98 7.83
N LEU A 92 12.46 11.99 7.17
CA LEU A 92 12.41 10.62 7.67
C LEU A 92 13.51 9.72 7.11
N ASP A 93 14.30 10.24 6.16
CA ASP A 93 15.33 9.48 5.45
C ASP A 93 14.75 8.20 4.81
N ILE A 94 13.71 8.39 4.01
CA ILE A 94 13.02 7.32 3.31
C ILE A 94 12.93 7.64 1.82
N TYR A 95 12.71 6.61 1.00
CA TYR A 95 12.49 6.81 -0.43
C TYR A 95 11.14 7.47 -0.70
N ALA A 96 11.02 8.08 -1.87
CA ALA A 96 9.83 8.84 -2.26
C ALA A 96 8.56 7.97 -2.26
N TYR A 97 8.65 6.71 -2.67
CA TYR A 97 7.47 5.83 -2.69
C TYR A 97 6.84 5.69 -1.30
N ASP A 98 7.65 5.47 -0.27
CA ASP A 98 7.16 5.43 1.11
C ASP A 98 6.61 6.78 1.55
N ALA A 99 7.27 7.87 1.15
CA ALA A 99 6.80 9.22 1.45
C ALA A 99 5.44 9.50 0.81
N TYR A 100 5.18 8.99 -0.39
CA TYR A 100 3.86 9.13 -1.04
C TYR A 100 2.75 8.51 -0.20
N LEU A 101 2.98 7.33 0.36
CA LEU A 101 2.00 6.63 1.21
C LEU A 101 1.71 7.45 2.47
N ILE A 102 2.74 7.94 3.13
CA ILE A 102 2.59 8.75 4.34
C ILE A 102 1.89 10.08 4.02
N ALA A 103 2.29 10.74 2.94
CA ALA A 103 1.64 11.98 2.50
C ALA A 103 0.16 11.76 2.18
N CYS A 104 -0.18 10.64 1.56
CA CYS A 104 -1.56 10.28 1.27
C CYS A 104 -2.38 10.15 2.56
N SER A 105 -1.84 9.45 3.56
CA SER A 105 -2.51 9.30 4.86
C SER A 105 -2.72 10.65 5.54
N LEU A 106 -1.72 11.52 5.51
CA LEU A 106 -1.84 12.85 6.09
C LEU A 106 -2.84 13.72 5.34
N GLN A 107 -2.80 13.69 4.01
CA GLN A 107 -3.67 14.49 3.15
C GLN A 107 -5.15 14.14 3.34
N PHE A 108 -5.46 12.85 3.43
CA PHE A 108 -6.84 12.36 3.55
C PHE A 108 -7.25 12.07 5.00
N ARG A 109 -6.35 12.26 5.96
CA ARG A 109 -6.59 11.95 7.38
C ARG A 109 -7.11 10.53 7.55
N ALA A 110 -6.48 9.60 6.85
CA ALA A 110 -6.87 8.20 6.82
C ALA A 110 -5.75 7.31 7.35
N PRO A 111 -6.09 6.21 8.03
CA PRO A 111 -5.07 5.28 8.50
C PRO A 111 -4.38 4.57 7.34
N LEU A 112 -3.17 4.13 7.58
CA LEU A 112 -2.36 3.37 6.64
C LEU A 112 -2.49 1.88 6.93
N LEU A 113 -2.69 1.08 5.89
CA LEU A 113 -2.69 -0.37 5.95
C LEU A 113 -1.51 -0.89 5.12
N THR A 114 -0.56 -1.51 5.79
CA THR A 114 0.66 -2.04 5.18
C THR A 114 1.14 -3.26 5.95
N VAL A 115 1.87 -4.14 5.26
CA VAL A 115 2.62 -5.24 5.90
C VAL A 115 4.13 -5.00 5.83
N ASP A 116 4.55 -3.82 5.37
CA ASP A 116 5.95 -3.41 5.30
C ASP A 116 6.34 -2.76 6.63
N GLY A 117 7.23 -3.41 7.38
CA GLY A 117 7.66 -2.92 8.69
C GLY A 117 8.32 -1.55 8.67
N PRO A 118 9.33 -1.31 7.80
CA PRO A 118 9.98 0.00 7.70
C PRO A 118 9.01 1.14 7.36
N LEU A 119 8.06 0.93 6.46
CA LEU A 119 7.04 1.94 6.16
C LEU A 119 6.15 2.22 7.37
N ARG A 120 5.70 1.17 8.05
CA ARG A 120 4.91 1.29 9.27
C ARG A 120 5.63 2.15 10.31
N ASP A 121 6.91 1.86 10.54
CA ASP A 121 7.68 2.57 11.55
C ASP A 121 7.89 4.04 11.18
N ALA A 122 8.15 4.34 9.90
CA ALA A 122 8.26 5.71 9.42
C ALA A 122 6.94 6.47 9.57
N ALA A 123 5.82 5.85 9.24
CA ALA A 123 4.50 6.45 9.37
C ALA A 123 4.21 6.83 10.83
N ARG A 124 4.55 5.96 11.76
CA ARG A 124 4.35 6.21 13.20
C ARG A 124 5.20 7.38 13.71
N ARG A 125 6.37 7.60 13.13
CA ARG A 125 7.24 8.73 13.50
C ARG A 125 6.61 10.09 13.21
N VAL A 126 5.64 10.16 12.30
CA VAL A 126 4.88 11.38 11.99
C VAL A 126 3.42 11.27 12.40
N GLU A 127 3.14 10.38 13.34
CA GLU A 127 1.82 10.22 13.97
C GLU A 127 0.71 9.80 13.01
N VAL A 128 1.05 9.13 11.92
CA VAL A 128 0.06 8.49 11.06
C VAL A 128 -0.41 7.22 11.75
N LYS A 129 -1.72 7.05 11.88
CA LYS A 129 -2.29 5.83 12.43
C LYS A 129 -2.04 4.67 11.45
N VAL A 130 -1.46 3.58 11.96
CA VAL A 130 -1.25 2.37 11.18
C VAL A 130 -2.16 1.29 11.75
N LEU A 131 -2.93 0.64 10.86
CA LEU A 131 -3.81 -0.44 11.28
C LEU A 131 -2.98 -1.69 11.61
N GLU A 132 -3.33 -2.34 12.71
CA GLU A 132 -2.63 -3.55 13.15
C GLU A 132 -3.07 -4.76 12.32
N VAL A 133 -2.11 -5.43 11.71
CA VAL A 133 -2.34 -6.65 10.92
C VAL A 133 -1.88 -7.84 11.76
N VAL A 134 -2.84 -8.60 12.25
CA VAL A 134 -2.59 -9.75 13.13
C VAL A 134 -3.12 -11.04 12.54
#